data_1c4ece813662c4e112f979d4c6720c98
#
_entry.id   1c4ece813662c4e112f979d4c6720c98
#
_cell.length_a   1.000
_cell.length_b   1.000
_cell.length_c   1.000
_cell.angle_alpha   90.00
_cell.angle_beta   90.00
_cell.angle_gamma   90.00
#
_symmetry.space_group_name_H-M   'P 1'
#
loop_
_entity.id
_entity.type
_entity.pdbx_description
1 polymer ?
#
loop_
_entity_poly.entity_id
_entity_poly.type
_entity_poly.pdbx_seq_one_letter_code
_entity_poly.pdbx_strand_id
1 'polypeptide(L)' 'MVNLDTLAERFDTGTVVTPELLRERGIVHGAGQIKVLARGDIAKKLTVRAHKFSGKAAEKIAAAGGAAETIGA' A
#
# COMPACT_ATOMS: atom_id res chain seq x y z
N MET A 1 -1.49 -9.19 4.54
CA MET A 1 -0.45 -8.16 4.72
C MET A 1 0.25 -7.89 3.41
N VAL A 2 0.59 -6.65 3.17
CA VAL A 2 1.24 -6.22 1.94
C VAL A 2 2.50 -5.44 2.30
N ASN A 3 3.61 -5.74 1.65
CA ASN A 3 4.86 -5.03 1.88
C ASN A 3 5.11 -3.95 0.81
N LEU A 4 5.92 -2.95 1.16
CA LEU A 4 6.21 -1.85 0.25
C LEU A 4 6.89 -2.29 -1.05
N ASP A 5 7.77 -3.28 -0.98
CA ASP A 5 8.44 -3.80 -2.17
C ASP A 5 7.43 -4.36 -3.19
N THR A 6 6.39 -5.03 -2.71
CA THR A 6 5.33 -5.54 -3.57
C THR A 6 4.58 -4.39 -4.23
N LEU A 7 4.24 -3.36 -3.48
CA LEU A 7 3.54 -2.19 -4.03
C LEU A 7 4.39 -1.48 -5.09
N ALA A 8 5.68 -1.31 -4.80
CA ALA A 8 6.59 -0.64 -5.74
C ALA A 8 6.78 -1.45 -7.03
N GLU A 9 6.76 -2.77 -6.93
CA GLU A 9 6.94 -3.65 -8.08
C GLU A 9 5.69 -3.78 -8.94
N ARG A 10 4.51 -3.83 -8.31
CA ARG A 10 3.27 -4.18 -8.97
C ARG A 10 2.44 -3.01 -9.48
N PHE A 11 2.74 -1.79 -9.08
CA PHE A 11 1.96 -0.62 -9.47
C PHE A 11 2.83 0.49 -10.01
N ASP A 12 2.28 1.23 -10.98
CA ASP A 12 2.96 2.37 -11.58
C ASP A 12 2.76 3.64 -10.74
N THR A 13 3.70 4.56 -10.89
CA THR A 13 3.61 5.89 -10.27
C THR A 13 2.25 6.54 -10.58
N GLY A 14 1.64 7.11 -9.56
CA GLY A 14 0.35 7.79 -9.68
C GLY A 14 -0.85 6.90 -9.41
N THR A 15 -0.66 5.60 -9.23
CA THR A 15 -1.75 4.67 -8.96
C THR A 15 -2.36 4.92 -7.58
N VAL A 16 -3.68 4.86 -7.50
CA VAL A 16 -4.39 4.81 -6.21
C VAL A 16 -4.64 3.35 -5.89
N VAL A 17 -3.90 2.84 -4.92
CA VAL A 17 -3.97 1.44 -4.52
C VAL A 17 -5.06 1.28 -3.45
N THR A 18 -6.07 0.46 -3.74
CA THR A 18 -7.19 0.20 -2.85
C THR A 18 -7.25 -1.29 -2.50
N PRO A 19 -7.99 -1.68 -1.44
CA PRO A 19 -8.19 -3.09 -1.16
C PRO A 19 -8.79 -3.84 -2.36
N GLU A 20 -9.73 -3.21 -3.06
CA GLU A 20 -10.36 -3.80 -4.24
C GLU A 20 -9.35 -4.07 -5.34
N LEU A 21 -8.46 -3.12 -5.60
CA LEU A 21 -7.42 -3.28 -6.59
C LEU A 21 -6.41 -4.38 -6.20
N LEU A 22 -6.06 -4.45 -4.92
CA LEU A 22 -5.17 -5.49 -4.41
C LEU A 22 -5.77 -6.88 -4.59
N ARG A 23 -7.07 -7.01 -4.36
CA ARG A 23 -7.77 -8.29 -4.58
C ARG A 23 -7.86 -8.63 -6.06
N GLU A 24 -8.19 -7.65 -6.89
CA GLU A 24 -8.27 -7.82 -8.34
C GLU A 24 -6.97 -8.30 -8.94
N ARG A 25 -5.84 -7.79 -8.44
CA ARG A 25 -4.51 -8.18 -8.90
C ARG A 25 -3.98 -9.46 -8.23
N GLY A 26 -4.76 -10.05 -7.32
CA GLY A 26 -4.35 -11.27 -6.64
C GLY A 26 -3.25 -11.09 -5.61
N ILE A 27 -2.99 -9.86 -5.18
CA ILE A 27 -1.96 -9.57 -4.18
C ILE A 27 -2.44 -9.93 -2.78
N VAL A 28 -3.73 -9.71 -2.53
CA VAL A 28 -4.37 -10.15 -1.28
C VAL A 28 -5.61 -10.96 -1.61
N HIS A 29 -6.03 -11.79 -0.66
CA HIS A 29 -7.19 -12.65 -0.82
C HIS A 29 -8.14 -12.48 0.36
N GLY A 30 -9.44 -12.72 0.11
CA GLY A 30 -10.45 -12.64 1.14
C GLY A 30 -10.88 -11.20 1.45
N ALA A 31 -11.76 -11.08 2.44
CA ALA A 31 -12.39 -9.80 2.80
C ALA A 31 -11.82 -9.19 4.08
N GLY A 32 -10.71 -9.68 4.58
CA GLY A 32 -10.10 -9.19 5.82
C GLY A 32 -9.46 -7.82 5.67
N GLN A 33 -9.02 -7.29 6.79
CA GLN A 33 -8.33 -6.00 6.81
C GLN A 33 -6.98 -6.08 6.10
N ILE A 34 -6.64 -4.98 5.44
CA ILE A 34 -5.36 -4.83 4.74
C ILE A 34 -4.40 -4.09 5.65
N LYS A 35 -3.24 -4.69 5.89
CA LYS A 35 -2.17 -4.06 6.65
C LYS A 35 -0.94 -3.92 5.76
N VAL A 36 -0.40 -2.70 5.69
CA VAL A 36 0.80 -2.40 4.91
C VAL A 36 2.01 -2.36 5.82
N LEU A 37 3.02 -3.14 5.48
CA LEU A 37 4.25 -3.27 6.23
C LEU A 37 5.42 -2.64 5.48
N ALA A 38 6.45 -2.27 6.23
CA ALA A 38 7.55 -1.45 5.72
C ALA A 38 8.69 -2.21 5.03
N ARG A 39 8.53 -3.50 4.77
CA ARG A 39 9.61 -4.25 4.12
C ARG A 39 9.86 -3.75 2.70
N GLY A 40 11.13 -3.47 2.42
CA GLY A 40 11.55 -2.97 1.12
C GLY A 40 11.49 -1.46 1.03
N ASP A 41 11.80 -0.95 -0.14
CA ASP A 41 11.80 0.47 -0.41
C ASP A 41 10.74 0.83 -1.43
N ILE A 42 10.27 2.06 -1.37
CA ILE A 42 9.35 2.59 -2.35
C ILE A 42 9.87 3.94 -2.83
N ALA A 43 10.04 4.09 -4.14
CA ALA A 43 10.43 5.34 -4.77
C ALA A 43 9.32 5.93 -5.63
N LYS A 44 8.25 5.19 -5.80
CA LYS A 44 7.11 5.61 -6.62
C LYS A 44 6.10 6.39 -5.81
N LYS A 45 5.52 7.40 -6.42
CA LYS A 45 4.46 8.20 -5.83
C LYS A 45 3.15 7.43 -5.95
N LEU A 46 2.75 6.77 -4.86
CA LEU A 46 1.52 5.99 -4.80
C LEU A 46 0.61 6.54 -3.71
N THR A 47 -0.69 6.52 -3.96
CA THR A 47 -1.70 6.72 -2.92
C THR A 47 -2.15 5.34 -2.49
N VAL A 48 -1.92 4.98 -1.23
CA VAL A 48 -2.22 3.64 -0.73
C VAL A 48 -3.32 3.75 0.32
N ARG A 49 -4.43 3.08 0.08
CA ARG A 49 -5.56 3.01 1.00
C ARG A 49 -5.60 1.63 1.66
N ALA A 50 -5.47 1.61 2.97
CA ALA A 50 -5.47 0.36 3.73
C ALA A 50 -6.04 0.60 5.12
N HIS A 51 -6.33 -0.49 5.83
CA HIS A 51 -6.91 -0.39 7.17
C HIS A 51 -5.86 -0.03 8.21
N LYS A 52 -4.64 -0.53 8.02
CA LYS A 52 -3.52 -0.27 8.94
C LYS A 52 -2.22 -0.11 8.18
N PHE A 53 -1.34 0.71 8.73
CA PHE A 53 0.03 0.90 8.24
C PHE A 53 0.98 0.77 9.41
N SER A 54 2.11 0.10 9.23
CA SER A 54 3.18 0.24 10.21
C SER A 54 3.72 1.67 10.11
N GLY A 55 4.25 2.21 11.21
CA GLY A 55 4.73 3.60 11.22
C GLY A 55 5.77 3.87 10.14
N LYS A 56 6.69 2.94 9.95
CA LYS A 56 7.71 3.06 8.90
C LYS A 56 7.12 3.00 7.50
N ALA A 57 6.08 2.20 7.29
CA ALA A 57 5.43 2.11 5.98
C ALA A 57 4.81 3.44 5.57
N ALA A 58 4.07 4.06 6.47
CA ALA A 58 3.46 5.37 6.21
C ALA A 58 4.52 6.43 5.92
N GLU A 59 5.60 6.44 6.70
CA GLU A 59 6.71 7.37 6.50
C GLU A 59 7.36 7.22 5.14
N LYS A 60 7.63 5.98 4.72
CA LYS A 60 8.28 5.71 3.43
C LYS A 60 7.40 6.09 2.25
N ILE A 61 6.10 5.82 2.34
CA ILE A 61 5.15 6.20 1.29
C ILE A 61 5.12 7.74 1.15
N ALA A 62 5.04 8.44 2.26
CA ALA A 62 5.04 9.91 2.26
C ALA A 62 6.36 10.48 1.73
N ALA A 63 7.49 9.89 2.13
CA ALA A 63 8.81 10.34 1.69
C ALA A 63 9.00 10.17 0.17
N ALA A 64 8.31 9.21 -0.43
CA ALA A 64 8.32 9.02 -1.88
C ALA A 64 7.35 9.95 -2.63
N GLY A 65 6.72 10.86 -1.91
CA GLY A 65 5.77 11.81 -2.50
C GLY A 65 4.35 11.31 -2.59
N GLY A 66 4.08 10.14 -2.06
CA GLY A 66 2.74 9.54 -2.06
C GLY A 66 1.95 9.87 -0.80
N ALA A 67 0.85 9.16 -0.62
CA ALA A 67 -0.02 9.31 0.54
C ALA A 67 -0.44 7.95 1.08
N ALA A 68 -0.40 7.80 2.40
CA ALA A 68 -0.93 6.64 3.10
C ALA A 68 -2.26 7.05 3.73
N GLU A 69 -3.34 6.47 3.25
CA GLU A 69 -4.69 6.80 3.71
C GLU A 69 -5.29 5.62 4.46
N THR A 70 -5.60 5.82 5.73
CA THR A 70 -6.26 4.80 6.53
C THR A 70 -7.75 4.83 6.26
N ILE A 71 -8.31 3.67 5.91
CA ILE A 71 -9.74 3.55 5.66
C ILE A 71 -10.43 2.87 6.82
N GLY A 72 -11.70 3.16 7.00
CA GLY A 72 -12.50 2.57 8.06
C GLY A 72 -12.78 1.09 7.84
N ALA A 73 -13.14 0.43 8.91
CA ALA A 73 -13.48 -0.98 8.89
C ALA A 73 -14.80 -1.21 8.13
#